data_387d6311a411065abbb564f14f168243
#
_entry.id   387d6311a411065abbb564f14f168243
#
_cell.length_a   1.000
_cell.length_b   1.000
_cell.length_c   1.000
_cell.angle_alpha   90.00
_cell.angle_beta   90.00
_cell.angle_gamma   90.00
#
_symmetry.space_group_name_H-M   'P 1'
#
loop_
_entity.id
_entity.type
_entity.pdbx_description
1 polymer ?
#
loop_
_entity_poly.entity_id
_entity_poly.type
_entity_poly.pdbx_seq_one_letter_code
_entity_poly.pdbx_strand_id
1 'polypeptide(L)'
;MNLLSLENITKAYTERVLLDGASFFLQEGEKVGIIGINGTGKSTLLKLAAGLEEPDTGSCTKANHVVIRYLPQTPEFDDSCTVWEHVEKKISESTQWDMEGEAKSMLRTLGIVRLEQKISELSGGQRKRLALAEILMQPCDILVLDEPTNHLDHAMAAWLEDYLKRWRGSLIMV
;
A
#
# COMPACT_ATOMS: atom_id res chain seq x y z
N MET A 1 12.58 0.46 17.51
CA MET A 1 13.43 -0.50 16.74
C MET A 1 13.47 -0.01 15.30
N ASN A 2 14.64 -0.09 14.61
CA ASN A 2 14.70 0.25 13.19
C ASN A 2 14.14 -0.90 12.36
N LEU A 3 13.11 -0.63 11.56
CA LEU A 3 12.43 -1.64 10.75
C LEU A 3 12.94 -1.69 9.31
N LEU A 4 13.33 -0.53 8.77
CA LEU A 4 13.75 -0.39 7.38
C LEU A 4 14.87 0.65 7.28
N SER A 5 15.91 0.33 6.52
CA SER A 5 17.00 1.24 6.20
C SER A 5 17.27 1.23 4.70
N LEU A 6 17.26 2.40 4.10
CA LEU A 6 17.77 2.65 2.76
C LEU A 6 18.99 3.56 2.93
N GLU A 7 20.17 3.11 2.48
CA GLU A 7 21.42 3.82 2.71
C GLU A 7 22.15 4.12 1.41
N ASN A 8 22.40 5.41 1.17
CA ASN A 8 23.13 5.92 0.00
C ASN A 8 22.60 5.35 -1.33
N ILE A 9 21.27 5.20 -1.43
CA ILE A 9 20.65 4.62 -2.61
C ILE A 9 20.68 5.58 -3.79
N THR A 10 21.08 5.06 -4.93
CA THR A 10 20.95 5.73 -6.24
C THR A 10 20.07 4.89 -7.13
N LYS A 11 19.14 5.52 -7.84
CA LYS A 11 18.29 4.88 -8.82
C LYS A 11 18.06 5.78 -10.02
N ALA A 12 18.33 5.26 -11.20
CA ALA A 12 18.10 5.93 -12.46
C ALA A 12 17.23 5.08 -13.38
N TYR A 13 16.43 5.73 -14.21
CA TYR A 13 15.78 5.12 -15.34
C TYR A 13 16.26 5.82 -16.61
N THR A 14 16.88 5.05 -17.52
CA THR A 14 17.53 5.55 -18.71
C THR A 14 18.64 6.58 -18.37
N GLU A 15 18.51 7.81 -18.81
CA GLU A 15 19.48 8.89 -18.54
C GLU A 15 19.13 9.78 -17.35
N ARG A 16 17.95 9.54 -16.72
CA ARG A 16 17.47 10.38 -15.61
C ARG A 16 17.69 9.70 -14.27
N VAL A 17 18.53 10.31 -13.43
CA VAL A 17 18.71 9.95 -12.02
C VAL A 17 17.50 10.47 -11.24
N LEU A 18 16.77 9.59 -10.57
CA LEU A 18 15.64 9.93 -9.72
C LEU A 18 16.02 10.05 -8.25
N LEU A 19 16.92 9.16 -7.80
CA LEU A 19 17.47 9.18 -6.44
C LEU A 19 18.98 9.18 -6.56
N ASP A 20 19.65 10.06 -5.84
CA ASP A 20 21.10 10.24 -5.88
C ASP A 20 21.66 10.28 -4.46
N GLY A 21 22.25 9.17 -3.99
CA GLY A 21 22.80 9.03 -2.66
C GLY A 21 21.79 9.24 -1.52
N ALA A 22 20.51 8.97 -1.77
CA ALA A 22 19.46 9.19 -0.79
C ALA A 22 19.52 8.18 0.36
N SER A 23 19.25 8.62 1.59
CA SER A 23 19.15 7.74 2.76
C SER A 23 17.84 7.99 3.50
N PHE A 24 17.21 6.90 3.94
CA PHE A 24 15.93 6.93 4.63
C PHE A 24 15.87 5.79 5.65
N PHE A 25 15.37 6.08 6.83
CA PHE A 25 15.23 5.13 7.93
C PHE A 25 13.81 5.19 8.48
N LEU A 26 13.23 4.03 8.79
CA LEU A 26 11.89 3.93 9.38
C LEU A 26 11.97 3.20 10.71
N GLN A 27 11.53 3.87 11.76
CA GLN A 27 11.41 3.28 13.09
C GLN A 27 10.04 2.62 13.29
N GLU A 28 9.98 1.70 14.23
CA GLU A 28 8.73 1.05 14.64
C GLU A 28 7.71 2.08 15.13
N GLY A 29 6.47 2.00 14.59
CA GLY A 29 5.38 2.91 14.90
C GLY A 29 5.48 4.29 14.24
N GLU A 30 6.53 4.57 13.48
CA GLU A 30 6.71 5.84 12.80
C GLU A 30 5.81 5.96 11.57
N LYS A 31 5.28 7.17 11.33
CA LYS A 31 4.46 7.49 10.16
C LYS A 31 5.09 8.61 9.37
N VAL A 32 5.48 8.31 8.14
CA VAL A 32 6.25 9.20 7.28
C VAL A 32 5.46 9.53 6.01
N GLY A 33 5.28 10.83 5.75
CA GLY A 33 4.78 11.36 4.50
C GLY A 33 5.92 11.81 3.59
N ILE A 34 5.94 11.38 2.33
CA ILE A 34 6.89 11.82 1.32
C ILE A 34 6.23 12.86 0.44
N ILE A 35 6.79 14.06 0.39
CA ILE A 35 6.27 15.18 -0.36
C ILE A 35 7.25 15.55 -1.47
N GLY A 36 6.72 15.90 -2.63
CA GLY A 36 7.51 16.34 -3.78
C GLY A 36 6.66 16.46 -5.04
N ILE A 37 7.18 17.12 -6.04
CA ILE A 37 6.51 17.24 -7.34
C ILE A 37 6.43 15.89 -8.07
N ASN A 38 5.49 15.77 -9.01
CA ASN A 38 5.33 14.54 -9.77
C ASN A 38 6.58 14.25 -10.63
N GLY A 39 6.93 12.97 -10.72
CA GLY A 39 8.08 12.52 -11.49
C GLY A 39 9.45 12.72 -10.81
N THR A 40 9.49 13.00 -9.51
CA THR A 40 10.76 13.13 -8.74
C THR A 40 11.24 11.83 -8.10
N GLY A 41 10.59 10.69 -8.38
CA GLY A 41 11.01 9.39 -7.86
C GLY A 41 10.32 8.94 -6.57
N LYS A 42 9.21 9.58 -6.16
CA LYS A 42 8.47 9.19 -4.95
C LYS A 42 8.02 7.73 -4.99
N SER A 43 7.31 7.33 -6.07
CA SER A 43 6.86 5.93 -6.25
C SER A 43 8.04 4.95 -6.36
N THR A 44 9.16 5.38 -6.93
CA THR A 44 10.39 4.58 -6.98
C THR A 44 10.94 4.35 -5.57
N LEU A 45 10.99 5.39 -4.73
CA LEU A 45 11.40 5.26 -3.34
C LEU A 45 10.48 4.31 -2.55
N LEU A 46 9.16 4.41 -2.77
CA LEU A 46 8.20 3.48 -2.15
C LEU A 46 8.42 2.03 -2.58
N LYS A 47 8.70 1.78 -3.87
CA LYS A 47 8.98 0.43 -4.37
C LYS A 47 10.28 -0.15 -3.83
N LEU A 48 11.33 0.68 -3.71
CA LEU A 48 12.59 0.30 -3.05
C LEU A 48 12.35 -0.04 -1.57
N ALA A 49 11.59 0.79 -0.86
CA ALA A 49 11.20 0.55 0.53
C ALA A 49 10.38 -0.74 0.69
N ALA A 50 9.51 -1.05 -0.26
CA ALA A 50 8.71 -2.28 -0.27
C ALA A 50 9.50 -3.52 -0.73
N GLY A 51 10.74 -3.36 -1.21
CA GLY A 51 11.55 -4.46 -1.74
C GLY A 51 11.07 -4.98 -3.11
N LEU A 52 10.32 -4.18 -3.85
CA LEU A 52 9.81 -4.51 -5.19
C LEU A 52 10.79 -4.13 -6.30
N GLU A 53 11.72 -3.25 -6.00
CA GLU A 53 12.81 -2.85 -6.87
C GLU A 53 14.12 -2.85 -6.09
N GLU A 54 15.25 -3.00 -6.79
CA GLU A 54 16.58 -2.89 -6.23
C GLU A 54 17.21 -1.54 -6.61
N PRO A 55 17.99 -0.91 -5.73
CA PRO A 55 18.73 0.29 -6.09
C PRO A 55 19.88 -0.06 -7.04
N ASP A 56 20.33 0.90 -7.85
CA ASP A 56 21.50 0.72 -8.70
C ASP A 56 22.80 0.74 -7.87
N THR A 57 22.81 1.56 -6.81
CA THR A 57 23.88 1.57 -5.78
C THR A 57 23.27 1.82 -4.41
N GLY A 58 24.01 1.52 -3.36
CA GLY A 58 23.56 1.59 -1.97
C GLY A 58 22.92 0.29 -1.50
N SER A 59 22.23 0.33 -0.37
CA SER A 59 21.61 -0.86 0.21
C SER A 59 20.24 -0.56 0.78
N CYS A 60 19.34 -1.55 0.61
CA CYS A 60 18.02 -1.57 1.24
C CYS A 60 17.96 -2.76 2.18
N THR A 61 17.80 -2.52 3.46
CA THR A 61 17.73 -3.57 4.49
C THR A 61 16.46 -3.44 5.31
N LYS A 62 15.83 -4.56 5.63
CA LYS A 62 14.69 -4.63 6.56
C LYS A 62 15.02 -5.54 7.73
N ALA A 63 14.42 -5.27 8.89
CA ALA A 63 14.56 -6.13 10.04
C ALA A 63 13.94 -7.52 9.77
N ASN A 64 14.45 -8.55 10.45
CA ASN A 64 13.95 -9.91 10.30
C ASN A 64 12.45 -9.99 10.66
N HIS A 65 11.72 -10.81 9.92
CA HIS A 65 10.27 -11.07 10.11
C HIS A 65 9.34 -9.88 9.87
N VAL A 66 9.85 -8.72 9.43
CA VAL A 66 9.03 -7.56 9.09
C VAL A 66 8.22 -7.84 7.82
N VAL A 67 6.91 -7.71 7.93
CA VAL A 67 5.95 -7.83 6.82
C VAL A 67 5.63 -6.45 6.29
N ILE A 68 5.91 -6.23 5.01
CA ILE A 68 5.61 -4.97 4.31
C ILE A 68 4.45 -5.23 3.34
N ARG A 69 3.47 -4.33 3.33
CA ARG A 69 2.39 -4.31 2.34
C ARG A 69 2.48 -3.02 1.54
N TYR A 70 2.30 -3.14 0.24
CA TYR A 70 2.42 -2.01 -0.69
C TYR A 70 1.14 -1.84 -1.51
N LEU A 71 0.56 -0.65 -1.48
CA LEU A 71 -0.52 -0.23 -2.36
C LEU A 71 0.07 0.48 -3.59
N PRO A 72 0.03 -0.12 -4.78
CA PRO A 72 0.53 0.53 -5.99
C PRO A 72 -0.43 1.62 -6.48
N GLN A 73 0.09 2.56 -7.25
CA GLN A 73 -0.72 3.58 -7.91
C GLN A 73 -1.76 2.96 -8.86
N THR A 74 -1.40 1.88 -9.55
CA THR A 74 -2.30 1.11 -10.41
C THR A 74 -2.33 -0.35 -9.96
N PRO A 75 -3.38 -0.78 -9.23
CA PRO A 75 -3.50 -2.17 -8.80
C PRO A 75 -3.95 -3.09 -9.94
N GLU A 76 -3.40 -4.30 -9.94
CA GLU A 76 -3.75 -5.37 -10.87
C GLU A 76 -4.56 -6.45 -10.16
N PHE A 77 -5.57 -7.00 -10.84
CA PHE A 77 -6.47 -8.03 -10.33
C PHE A 77 -6.72 -9.10 -11.38
N ASP A 78 -7.16 -10.27 -10.92
CA ASP A 78 -7.78 -11.27 -11.77
C ASP A 78 -9.21 -10.81 -12.12
N ASP A 79 -9.41 -10.39 -13.35
CA ASP A 79 -10.68 -9.87 -13.85
C ASP A 79 -11.78 -10.93 -13.97
N SER A 80 -11.45 -12.22 -13.86
CA SER A 80 -12.38 -13.33 -14.03
C SER A 80 -13.24 -13.60 -12.79
N CYS A 81 -12.75 -13.22 -11.60
CA CYS A 81 -13.46 -13.46 -10.34
C CYS A 81 -14.35 -12.28 -9.92
N THR A 82 -15.28 -12.56 -9.00
CA THR A 82 -16.07 -11.51 -8.34
C THR A 82 -15.25 -10.81 -7.26
N VAL A 83 -15.73 -9.65 -6.83
CA VAL A 83 -15.11 -8.90 -5.70
C VAL A 83 -15.04 -9.80 -4.47
N TRP A 84 -16.10 -10.54 -4.15
CA TRP A 84 -16.13 -11.37 -2.95
C TRP A 84 -15.21 -12.58 -3.05
N GLU A 85 -15.20 -13.29 -4.16
CA GLU A 85 -14.27 -14.42 -4.38
C GLU A 85 -12.81 -14.01 -4.21
N HIS A 86 -12.44 -12.82 -4.71
CA HIS A 86 -11.10 -12.27 -4.54
C HIS A 86 -10.77 -11.99 -3.08
N VAL A 87 -11.66 -11.30 -2.36
CA VAL A 87 -11.46 -10.93 -0.95
C VAL A 87 -11.48 -12.17 -0.05
N GLU A 88 -12.41 -13.09 -0.27
CA GLU A 88 -12.52 -14.34 0.49
C GLU A 88 -11.25 -15.20 0.37
N LYS A 89 -10.69 -15.29 -0.84
CA LYS A 89 -9.41 -15.96 -1.05
C LYS A 89 -8.29 -15.33 -0.21
N LYS A 90 -8.21 -14.00 -0.17
CA LYS A 90 -7.20 -13.28 0.62
C LYS A 90 -7.40 -13.44 2.14
N ILE A 91 -8.64 -13.48 2.60
CA ILE A 91 -8.98 -13.76 4.01
C ILE A 91 -8.56 -15.18 4.38
N SER A 92 -8.87 -16.17 3.53
CA SER A 92 -8.54 -17.59 3.78
C SER A 92 -7.03 -17.88 3.80
N GLU A 93 -6.25 -17.09 3.08
CA GLU A 93 -4.78 -17.13 3.11
C GLU A 93 -4.20 -16.54 4.40
N SER A 94 -4.96 -15.69 5.10
CA SER A 94 -4.59 -15.15 6.41
C SER A 94 -5.17 -16.04 7.51
N THR A 95 -4.34 -16.49 8.44
CA THR A 95 -4.73 -17.41 9.53
C THR A 95 -5.60 -16.77 10.63
N GLN A 96 -6.20 -15.61 10.37
CA GLN A 96 -7.04 -14.90 11.36
C GLN A 96 -8.52 -15.23 11.16
N TRP A 97 -9.14 -15.63 12.25
CA TRP A 97 -10.53 -16.04 12.39
C TRP A 97 -11.51 -14.87 12.21
N ASP A 98 -12.59 -15.13 11.49
CA ASP A 98 -13.81 -14.31 11.36
C ASP A 98 -13.61 -12.84 10.88
N MET A 99 -12.84 -12.65 9.82
CA MET A 99 -12.68 -11.34 9.20
C MET A 99 -13.79 -11.01 8.16
N GLU A 100 -14.74 -11.88 7.92
CA GLU A 100 -15.77 -11.68 6.88
C GLU A 100 -16.61 -10.42 7.16
N GLY A 101 -17.07 -10.26 8.39
CA GLY A 101 -17.85 -9.08 8.80
C GLY A 101 -17.06 -7.78 8.69
N GLU A 102 -15.81 -7.79 9.12
CA GLU A 102 -14.91 -6.63 9.03
C GLU A 102 -14.59 -6.29 7.58
N ALA A 103 -14.33 -7.30 6.74
CA ALA A 103 -14.07 -7.12 5.32
C ALA A 103 -15.27 -6.50 4.60
N LYS A 104 -16.48 -7.02 4.83
CA LYS A 104 -17.72 -6.48 4.25
C LYS A 104 -17.97 -5.04 4.72
N SER A 105 -17.70 -4.75 5.99
CA SER A 105 -17.83 -3.40 6.54
C SER A 105 -16.85 -2.42 5.87
N MET A 106 -15.58 -2.82 5.74
CA MET A 106 -14.55 -1.99 5.10
C MET A 106 -14.84 -1.75 3.62
N LEU A 107 -15.23 -2.78 2.87
CA LEU A 107 -15.61 -2.65 1.46
C LEU A 107 -16.79 -1.67 1.30
N ARG A 108 -17.81 -1.78 2.16
CA ARG A 108 -18.97 -0.87 2.15
C ARG A 108 -18.53 0.58 2.45
N THR A 109 -17.68 0.78 3.43
CA THR A 109 -17.14 2.12 3.79
C THR A 109 -16.38 2.75 2.63
N LEU A 110 -15.67 1.95 1.85
CA LEU A 110 -14.98 2.38 0.63
C LEU A 110 -15.87 2.36 -0.62
N GLY A 111 -17.20 2.26 -0.44
CA GLY A 111 -18.18 2.37 -1.52
C GLY A 111 -18.24 1.18 -2.48
N ILE A 112 -17.77 0.01 -2.05
CA ILE A 112 -17.88 -1.25 -2.78
C ILE A 112 -19.01 -2.05 -2.14
N VAL A 113 -20.20 -1.93 -2.72
CA VAL A 113 -21.44 -2.51 -2.13
C VAL A 113 -21.92 -3.77 -2.85
N ARG A 114 -21.61 -3.91 -4.15
CA ARG A 114 -22.02 -5.08 -4.96
C ARG A 114 -20.87 -6.10 -5.00
N LEU A 115 -20.85 -7.00 -4.03
CA LEU A 115 -19.76 -7.95 -3.85
C LEU A 115 -19.74 -9.08 -4.90
N GLU A 116 -20.91 -9.38 -5.50
CA GLU A 116 -21.08 -10.42 -6.54
C GLU A 116 -20.73 -9.93 -7.95
N GLN A 117 -20.45 -8.64 -8.13
CA GLN A 117 -20.02 -8.14 -9.43
C GLN A 117 -18.60 -8.59 -9.76
N LYS A 118 -18.33 -8.80 -11.04
CA LYS A 118 -16.97 -9.13 -11.50
C LYS A 118 -16.02 -7.95 -11.34
N ILE A 119 -14.76 -8.23 -11.05
CA ILE A 119 -13.73 -7.20 -10.94
C ILE A 119 -13.55 -6.46 -12.27
N SER A 120 -13.75 -7.14 -13.42
CA SER A 120 -13.74 -6.53 -14.76
C SER A 120 -14.76 -5.39 -14.93
N GLU A 121 -15.85 -5.39 -14.14
CA GLU A 121 -16.91 -4.38 -14.19
C GLU A 121 -16.62 -3.14 -13.30
N LEU A 122 -15.57 -3.21 -12.47
CA LEU A 122 -15.19 -2.12 -11.60
C LEU A 122 -14.55 -0.97 -12.40
N SER A 123 -14.92 0.26 -12.08
CA SER A 123 -14.17 1.44 -12.54
C SER A 123 -12.75 1.45 -11.96
N GLY A 124 -11.84 2.21 -12.57
CA GLY A 124 -10.47 2.36 -12.05
C GLY A 124 -10.42 2.85 -10.60
N GLY A 125 -11.31 3.77 -10.22
CA GLY A 125 -11.44 4.24 -8.84
C GLY A 125 -11.94 3.16 -7.88
N GLN A 126 -12.89 2.33 -8.32
CA GLN A 126 -13.38 1.19 -7.52
C GLN A 126 -12.30 0.11 -7.35
N ARG A 127 -11.51 -0.18 -8.40
CA ARG A 127 -10.36 -1.08 -8.31
C ARG A 127 -9.33 -0.59 -7.29
N LYS A 128 -9.02 0.71 -7.28
CA LYS A 128 -8.10 1.29 -6.31
C LYS A 128 -8.64 1.19 -4.88
N ARG A 129 -9.94 1.42 -4.68
CA ARG A 129 -10.58 1.27 -3.37
C ARG A 129 -10.63 -0.19 -2.90
N LEU A 130 -10.81 -1.14 -3.83
CA LEU A 130 -10.72 -2.57 -3.53
C LEU A 130 -9.30 -2.96 -3.08
N ALA A 131 -8.26 -2.51 -3.79
CA ALA A 131 -6.87 -2.74 -3.42
C ALA A 131 -6.53 -2.12 -2.05
N LEU A 132 -7.04 -0.93 -1.77
CA LEU A 132 -6.88 -0.29 -0.47
C LEU A 132 -7.53 -1.12 0.64
N ALA A 133 -8.77 -1.56 0.45
CA ALA A 133 -9.46 -2.43 1.41
C ALA A 133 -8.67 -3.71 1.66
N GLU A 134 -8.23 -4.38 0.61
CA GLU A 134 -7.44 -5.61 0.70
C GLU A 134 -6.18 -5.44 1.56
N ILE A 135 -5.43 -4.36 1.31
CA ILE A 135 -4.18 -4.10 2.04
C ILE A 135 -4.44 -3.76 3.51
N LEU A 136 -5.48 -2.98 3.80
CA LEU A 136 -5.81 -2.60 5.17
C LEU A 136 -6.33 -3.78 6.01
N MET A 137 -6.89 -4.81 5.38
CA MET A 137 -7.34 -6.04 6.05
C MET A 137 -6.21 -7.02 6.36
N GLN A 138 -5.09 -6.92 5.65
CA GLN A 138 -3.98 -7.86 5.83
C GLN A 138 -3.03 -7.40 6.93
N PRO A 139 -2.60 -8.28 7.84
CA PRO A 139 -1.64 -7.93 8.87
C PRO A 139 -0.29 -7.55 8.25
N CYS A 140 0.31 -6.47 8.74
CA CYS A 140 1.65 -6.04 8.36
C CYS A 140 2.26 -5.14 9.44
N ASP A 141 3.58 -5.02 9.39
CA ASP A 141 4.37 -4.15 10.27
C ASP A 141 4.61 -2.79 9.62
N ILE A 142 4.76 -2.78 8.31
CA ILE A 142 4.95 -1.57 7.51
C ILE A 142 3.91 -1.53 6.38
N LEU A 143 3.17 -0.43 6.34
CA LEU A 143 2.23 -0.13 5.28
C LEU A 143 2.82 0.95 4.36
N VAL A 144 2.92 0.67 3.08
CA VAL A 144 3.45 1.58 2.06
C VAL A 144 2.32 1.94 1.11
N LEU A 145 1.92 3.20 1.07
CA LEU A 145 0.77 3.67 0.30
C LEU A 145 1.19 4.70 -0.75
N ASP A 146 0.96 4.38 -2.02
CA ASP A 146 1.23 5.28 -3.14
C ASP A 146 -0.06 5.99 -3.58
N GLU A 147 -0.19 7.27 -3.23
CA GLU A 147 -1.35 8.13 -3.49
C GLU A 147 -2.69 7.47 -3.10
N PRO A 148 -2.87 7.04 -1.83
CA PRO A 148 -4.04 6.25 -1.42
C PRO A 148 -5.35 7.03 -1.46
N THR A 149 -5.30 8.36 -1.40
CA THR A 149 -6.50 9.22 -1.40
C THR A 149 -7.03 9.51 -2.80
N ASN A 150 -6.27 9.22 -3.85
CA ASN A 150 -6.76 9.36 -5.22
C ASN A 150 -7.99 8.47 -5.44
N HIS A 151 -9.04 9.05 -6.02
CA HIS A 151 -10.35 8.41 -6.25
C HIS A 151 -11.18 8.14 -4.97
N LEU A 152 -10.81 8.74 -3.83
CA LEU A 152 -11.65 8.81 -2.64
C LEU A 152 -12.42 10.13 -2.63
N ASP A 153 -13.68 10.07 -2.21
CA ASP A 153 -14.40 11.29 -1.84
C ASP A 153 -13.92 11.82 -0.47
N HIS A 154 -14.40 12.99 -0.09
CA HIS A 154 -13.97 13.62 1.15
C HIS A 154 -14.26 12.79 2.41
N ALA A 155 -15.40 12.10 2.45
CA ALA A 155 -15.77 11.27 3.59
C ALA A 155 -14.89 10.02 3.70
N MET A 156 -14.59 9.39 2.57
CA MET A 156 -13.68 8.24 2.50
C MET A 156 -12.24 8.63 2.86
N ALA A 157 -11.78 9.79 2.38
CA ALA A 157 -10.45 10.30 2.71
C ALA A 157 -10.31 10.59 4.21
N ALA A 158 -11.31 11.22 4.81
CA ALA A 158 -11.35 11.49 6.26
C ALA A 158 -11.38 10.18 7.08
N TRP A 159 -12.16 9.19 6.64
CA TRP A 159 -12.18 7.88 7.27
C TRP A 159 -10.80 7.19 7.21
N LEU A 160 -10.14 7.23 6.03
CA LEU A 160 -8.81 6.64 5.86
C LEU A 160 -7.78 7.33 6.77
N GLU A 161 -7.82 8.65 6.85
CA GLU A 161 -6.95 9.43 7.75
C GLU A 161 -7.13 8.99 9.21
N ASP A 162 -8.37 8.88 9.67
CA ASP A 162 -8.68 8.43 11.03
C ASP A 162 -8.26 6.98 11.27
N TYR A 163 -8.43 6.10 10.28
CA TYR A 163 -7.98 4.72 10.34
C TYR A 163 -6.46 4.65 10.50
N LEU A 164 -5.72 5.35 9.65
CA LEU A 164 -4.25 5.36 9.66
C LEU A 164 -3.68 6.00 10.93
N LYS A 165 -4.35 7.01 11.52
CA LYS A 165 -3.95 7.60 12.81
C LYS A 165 -4.00 6.60 13.95
N ARG A 166 -5.01 5.71 13.96
CA ARG A 166 -5.20 4.69 15.01
C ARG A 166 -4.39 3.43 14.77
N TRP A 167 -3.99 3.19 13.54
CA TRP A 167 -3.22 2.02 13.19
C TRP A 167 -1.83 2.06 13.85
N ARG A 168 -1.42 0.94 14.46
CA ARG A 168 -0.22 0.89 15.32
C ARG A 168 1.07 0.58 14.58
N GLY A 169 1.00 0.10 13.35
CA GLY A 169 2.17 -0.20 12.53
C GLY A 169 2.86 1.05 12.00
N SER A 170 3.95 0.86 11.28
CA SER A 170 4.73 1.93 10.65
C SER A 170 4.21 2.22 9.24
N LEU A 171 4.14 3.49 8.87
CA LEU A 171 3.54 3.94 7.60
C LEU A 171 4.53 4.75 6.78
N ILE A 172 4.60 4.47 5.49
CA ILE A 172 5.21 5.34 4.47
C ILE A 172 4.13 5.67 3.44
N MET A 173 3.91 6.95 3.17
CA MET A 173 2.85 7.39 2.27
C MET A 173 3.32 8.57 1.39
N VAL A 174 2.85 8.57 0.15
CA VAL A 174 2.94 9.71 -0.79
C VAL A 174 1.57 10.34 -0.96
#